data_e433017ba931b7cba8818e9825b44638
#
_entry.id   e433017ba931b7cba8818e9825b44638
#
_cell.length_a   1.000
_cell.length_b   1.000
_cell.length_c   1.000
_cell.angle_alpha   90.00
_cell.angle_beta   90.00
_cell.angle_gamma   90.00
#
_symmetry.space_group_name_H-M   'P 1'
#
loop_
_entity.id
_entity.type
_entity.pdbx_description
1 polymer ?
#
loop_
_entity_poly.entity_id
_entity_poly.type
_entity_poly.pdbx_seq_one_letter_code
_entity_poly.pdbx_strand_id
1 'polypeptide(L)'
;MRKALRIALFYVIVPAILIVAAALAWLQRDAHRPLDAYFSGRHGELVDVSVTDASQSGNQDSRFVTLRSDSGLHVSLRAIVRSDADAPLPVLIVLGGHRTGRDAVDLFGDVGEKAVVALDYPYDGPEKAKGLFEILRTIPLARQAFIDTPPAVSLAVDWIGDQDWADTEQIVIVGASLGVPFAALAAARDQRISGAM
;
A
#
# COMPACT_ATOMS: atom_id res chain seq x y z
N MET A 1 10.40 -41.18 -35.08
CA MET A 1 10.26 -39.75 -34.74
C MET A 1 8.92 -39.34 -34.09
N ARG A 2 7.76 -39.65 -34.67
CA ARG A 2 6.44 -39.20 -34.13
C ARG A 2 6.10 -39.70 -32.69
N LYS A 3 6.52 -40.92 -32.29
CA LYS A 3 6.28 -41.45 -30.93
C LYS A 3 7.14 -40.77 -29.89
N ALA A 4 8.43 -40.51 -30.16
CA ALA A 4 9.31 -39.81 -29.23
C ALA A 4 8.86 -38.35 -29.00
N LEU A 5 8.38 -37.66 -30.06
CA LEU A 5 7.85 -36.31 -29.94
C LEU A 5 6.60 -36.26 -29.10
N ARG A 6 5.70 -37.24 -29.22
CA ARG A 6 4.48 -37.31 -28.38
C ARG A 6 4.81 -37.59 -26.92
N ILE A 7 5.78 -38.42 -26.61
CA ILE A 7 6.25 -38.70 -25.26
C ILE A 7 6.89 -37.44 -24.65
N ALA A 8 7.79 -36.77 -25.36
CA ALA A 8 8.40 -35.54 -24.92
C ALA A 8 7.35 -34.42 -24.66
N LEU A 9 6.38 -34.27 -25.58
CA LEU A 9 5.27 -33.33 -25.43
C LEU A 9 4.42 -33.64 -24.21
N PHE A 10 4.15 -34.91 -23.91
CA PHE A 10 3.42 -35.33 -22.73
C PHE A 10 4.17 -34.95 -21.42
N TYR A 11 5.48 -35.19 -21.37
CA TYR A 11 6.31 -34.85 -20.21
C TYR A 11 6.48 -33.34 -19.98
N VAL A 12 6.20 -32.50 -20.97
CA VAL A 12 6.21 -31.03 -20.83
C VAL A 12 4.81 -30.48 -20.55
N ILE A 13 3.79 -30.95 -21.28
CA ILE A 13 2.44 -30.41 -21.18
C ILE A 13 1.78 -30.81 -19.86
N VAL A 14 1.92 -32.06 -19.42
CA VAL A 14 1.29 -32.52 -18.18
C VAL A 14 1.82 -31.78 -16.96
N PRO A 15 3.15 -31.63 -16.74
CA PRO A 15 3.65 -30.80 -15.64
C PRO A 15 3.22 -29.33 -15.74
N ALA A 16 3.18 -28.76 -16.95
CA ALA A 16 2.73 -27.37 -17.13
C ALA A 16 1.27 -27.19 -16.72
N ILE A 17 0.38 -28.14 -17.12
CA ILE A 17 -1.03 -28.13 -16.70
C ILE A 17 -1.16 -28.28 -15.19
N LEU A 18 -0.37 -29.18 -14.57
CA LEU A 18 -0.38 -29.38 -13.12
C LEU A 18 0.09 -28.15 -12.36
N ILE A 19 1.11 -27.45 -12.85
CA ILE A 19 1.60 -26.21 -12.27
C ILE A 19 0.52 -25.12 -12.37
N VAL A 20 -0.13 -24.98 -13.52
CA VAL A 20 -1.20 -24.01 -13.71
C VAL A 20 -2.40 -24.34 -12.81
N ALA A 21 -2.80 -25.62 -12.73
CA ALA A 21 -3.88 -26.06 -11.87
C ALA A 21 -3.56 -25.84 -10.38
N ALA A 22 -2.33 -26.10 -9.96
CA ALA A 22 -1.87 -25.85 -8.59
C ALA A 22 -1.86 -24.35 -8.28
N ALA A 23 -1.41 -23.51 -9.21
CA ALA A 23 -1.44 -22.06 -9.08
C ALA A 23 -2.88 -21.52 -8.98
N LEU A 24 -3.78 -22.01 -9.82
CA LEU A 24 -5.20 -21.65 -9.78
C LEU A 24 -5.86 -22.10 -8.47
N ALA A 25 -5.60 -23.32 -8.01
CA ALA A 25 -6.10 -23.81 -6.74
C ALA A 25 -5.58 -23.01 -5.54
N TRP A 26 -4.31 -22.58 -5.60
CA TRP A 26 -3.71 -21.71 -4.59
C TRP A 26 -4.35 -20.32 -4.58
N LEU A 27 -4.59 -19.72 -5.74
CA LEU A 27 -5.31 -18.45 -5.87
C LEU A 27 -6.76 -18.53 -5.37
N GLN A 28 -7.47 -19.64 -5.69
CA GLN A 28 -8.84 -19.86 -5.23
C GLN A 28 -8.94 -20.06 -3.72
N ARG A 29 -7.96 -20.76 -3.11
CA ARG A 29 -7.95 -20.98 -1.66
C ARG A 29 -7.94 -19.67 -0.88
N ASP A 30 -7.26 -18.67 -1.40
CA ASP A 30 -7.15 -17.35 -0.75
C ASP A 30 -8.33 -16.43 -1.05
N ALA A 31 -9.01 -16.63 -2.17
CA ALA A 31 -10.20 -15.85 -2.52
C ALA A 31 -11.39 -16.09 -1.55
N HIS A 32 -11.35 -17.18 -0.78
CA HIS A 32 -12.38 -17.51 0.21
C HIS A 32 -12.01 -17.16 1.65
N ARG A 33 -10.88 -16.48 1.88
CA ARG A 33 -10.55 -15.99 3.22
C ARG A 33 -11.48 -14.83 3.60
N PRO A 34 -11.96 -14.76 4.85
CA PRO A 34 -12.71 -13.62 5.34
C PRO A 34 -11.77 -12.40 5.41
N LEU A 35 -11.77 -11.59 4.36
CA LEU A 35 -10.89 -10.42 4.23
C LEU A 35 -11.08 -9.42 5.39
N ASP A 36 -12.29 -9.31 5.91
CA ASP A 36 -12.59 -8.42 7.04
C ASP A 36 -11.81 -8.79 8.29
N ALA A 37 -11.83 -10.06 8.67
CA ALA A 37 -11.07 -10.56 9.81
C ALA A 37 -9.56 -10.44 9.58
N TYR A 38 -9.10 -10.65 8.35
CA TYR A 38 -7.70 -10.45 8.01
C TYR A 38 -7.30 -8.98 8.15
N PHE A 39 -8.05 -8.06 7.57
CA PHE A 39 -7.73 -6.63 7.59
C PHE A 39 -7.75 -6.08 9.02
N SER A 40 -8.76 -6.43 9.83
CA SER A 40 -8.81 -6.01 11.23
C SER A 40 -7.62 -6.53 12.04
N GLY A 41 -7.29 -7.82 11.91
CA GLY A 41 -6.15 -8.42 12.60
C GLY A 41 -4.80 -7.91 12.08
N ARG A 42 -4.70 -7.53 10.81
CA ARG A 42 -3.46 -7.02 10.22
C ARG A 42 -3.25 -5.54 10.47
N HIS A 43 -4.30 -4.74 10.57
CA HIS A 43 -4.26 -3.36 10.99
C HIS A 43 -3.65 -3.24 12.40
N GLY A 44 -4.22 -3.93 13.39
CA GLY A 44 -3.77 -3.89 14.77
C GLY A 44 -3.93 -2.50 15.41
N GLU A 45 -3.19 -2.26 16.48
CA GLU A 45 -3.10 -0.96 17.15
C GLU A 45 -1.78 -0.26 16.80
N LEU A 46 -1.80 1.05 16.62
CA LEU A 46 -0.59 1.86 16.41
C LEU A 46 0.22 1.91 17.71
N VAL A 47 1.41 1.31 17.71
CA VAL A 47 2.26 1.20 18.91
C VAL A 47 3.53 2.03 18.85
N ASP A 48 3.97 2.43 17.65
CA ASP A 48 5.20 3.21 17.50
C ASP A 48 5.11 4.15 16.31
N VAL A 49 5.58 5.39 16.52
CA VAL A 49 5.65 6.45 15.50
C VAL A 49 7.05 7.04 15.53
N SER A 50 7.76 6.91 14.44
CA SER A 50 9.10 7.50 14.27
C SER A 50 9.08 8.54 13.15
N VAL A 51 9.43 9.77 13.48
CA VAL A 51 9.65 10.85 12.51
C VAL A 51 11.14 10.98 12.26
N THR A 52 11.58 10.69 11.04
CA THR A 52 13.02 10.59 10.73
C THR A 52 13.60 11.85 10.09
N ASP A 53 12.87 12.49 9.20
CA ASP A 53 13.30 13.70 8.53
C ASP A 53 12.17 14.71 8.51
N ALA A 54 12.41 15.89 9.06
CA ALA A 54 11.53 17.04 8.94
C ALA A 54 12.28 18.14 8.20
N SER A 55 11.73 18.61 7.10
CA SER A 55 12.28 19.74 6.34
C SER A 55 11.19 20.75 6.07
N GLN A 56 11.57 22.03 6.18
CA GLN A 56 10.69 23.15 5.87
C GLN A 56 11.11 23.79 4.55
N SER A 57 10.15 24.02 3.68
CA SER A 57 10.35 24.73 2.42
C SER A 57 9.25 25.77 2.25
N GLY A 58 9.61 27.04 2.41
CA GLY A 58 8.64 28.12 2.45
C GLY A 58 7.69 27.98 3.64
N ASN A 59 6.39 27.86 3.36
CA ASN A 59 5.34 27.64 4.34
C ASN A 59 4.88 26.18 4.43
N GLN A 60 5.67 25.24 3.94
CA GLN A 60 5.35 23.80 3.94
C GLN A 60 6.34 23.01 4.80
N ASP A 61 5.82 22.22 5.70
CA ASP A 61 6.55 21.23 6.49
C ASP A 61 6.42 19.87 5.84
N SER A 62 7.56 19.27 5.48
CA SER A 62 7.64 17.89 4.98
C SER A 62 8.21 16.97 6.05
N ARG A 63 7.54 15.88 6.35
CA ARG A 63 7.92 14.92 7.40
C ARG A 63 7.90 13.50 6.83
N PHE A 64 8.99 12.76 7.03
CA PHE A 64 9.02 11.32 6.82
C PHE A 64 8.66 10.60 8.12
N VAL A 65 7.66 9.75 8.07
CA VAL A 65 7.12 9.07 9.23
C VAL A 65 7.09 7.58 8.96
N THR A 66 7.50 6.80 9.95
CA THR A 66 7.34 5.35 9.96
C THR A 66 6.41 4.97 11.11
N LEU A 67 5.37 4.23 10.77
CA LEU A 67 4.37 3.73 11.70
C LEU A 67 4.57 2.23 11.89
N ARG A 68 4.32 1.75 13.10
CA ARG A 68 4.32 0.33 13.41
C ARG A 68 3.09 -0.03 14.22
N SER A 69 2.40 -1.11 13.83
CA SER A 69 1.33 -1.69 14.63
C SER A 69 1.82 -2.90 15.45
N ASP A 70 1.04 -3.27 16.46
CA ASP A 70 1.26 -4.48 17.27
C ASP A 70 1.14 -5.78 16.44
N SER A 71 0.43 -5.75 15.31
CA SER A 71 0.35 -6.85 14.35
C SER A 71 1.66 -7.08 13.55
N GLY A 72 2.65 -6.20 13.74
CA GLY A 72 3.90 -6.17 12.99
C GLY A 72 3.78 -5.53 11.61
N LEU A 73 2.69 -4.83 11.30
CA LEU A 73 2.58 -4.02 10.08
C LEU A 73 3.45 -2.76 10.22
N HIS A 74 4.25 -2.48 9.19
CA HIS A 74 5.06 -1.28 9.08
C HIS A 74 4.58 -0.43 7.90
N VAL A 75 4.48 0.88 8.11
CA VAL A 75 4.07 1.82 7.07
C VAL A 75 5.03 3.00 7.06
N SER A 76 5.68 3.22 5.93
CA SER A 76 6.45 4.44 5.69
C SER A 76 5.60 5.41 4.88
N LEU A 77 5.54 6.65 5.34
CA LEU A 77 4.79 7.70 4.66
C LEU A 77 5.57 9.01 4.67
N ARG A 78 5.17 9.90 3.79
CA ARG A 78 5.60 11.30 3.80
C ARG A 78 4.37 12.20 3.83
N ALA A 79 4.37 13.14 4.76
CA ALA A 79 3.33 14.14 4.91
C ALA A 79 3.89 15.52 4.55
N ILE A 80 3.14 16.29 3.76
CA ILE A 80 3.39 17.70 3.50
C ILE A 80 2.20 18.49 4.04
N VAL A 81 2.47 19.41 4.94
CA VAL A 81 1.47 20.20 5.66
C VAL A 81 1.88 21.68 5.63
N ARG A 82 0.92 22.57 5.50
CA ARG A 82 1.19 24.02 5.67
C ARG A 82 1.48 24.34 7.13
N SER A 83 2.58 25.04 7.37
CA SER A 83 3.00 25.47 8.71
C SER A 83 2.25 26.73 9.21
N ASP A 84 1.62 27.49 8.29
CA ASP A 84 0.88 28.73 8.56
C ASP A 84 -0.65 28.56 8.51
N ALA A 85 -1.16 27.34 8.63
CA ALA A 85 -2.58 27.09 8.63
C ALA A 85 -3.22 27.50 9.97
N ASP A 86 -4.26 28.33 9.91
CA ASP A 86 -5.00 28.82 11.08
C ASP A 86 -6.08 27.82 11.58
N ALA A 87 -6.35 26.76 10.83
CA ALA A 87 -7.36 25.74 11.12
C ALA A 87 -6.89 24.37 10.66
N PRO A 88 -7.48 23.26 11.16
CA PRO A 88 -7.24 21.92 10.65
C PRO A 88 -7.50 21.84 9.14
N LEU A 89 -6.63 21.12 8.43
CA LEU A 89 -6.63 21.02 6.97
C LEU A 89 -7.30 19.73 6.50
N PRO A 90 -8.10 19.77 5.44
CA PRO A 90 -8.52 18.56 4.73
C PRO A 90 -7.30 17.72 4.34
N VAL A 91 -7.42 16.40 4.47
CA VAL A 91 -6.30 15.48 4.24
C VAL A 91 -6.51 14.71 2.94
N LEU A 92 -5.50 14.78 2.07
CA LEU A 92 -5.43 13.97 0.86
C LEU A 92 -4.41 12.85 1.03
N ILE A 93 -4.90 11.62 1.16
CA ILE A 93 -4.05 10.44 1.14
C ILE A 93 -3.78 10.04 -0.31
N VAL A 94 -2.51 9.77 -0.65
CA VAL A 94 -2.11 9.43 -2.02
C VAL A 94 -1.46 8.06 -2.06
N LEU A 95 -2.04 7.17 -2.85
CA LEU A 95 -1.42 5.91 -3.23
C LEU A 95 -0.84 6.05 -4.64
N GLY A 96 0.45 6.19 -4.71
CA GLY A 96 1.18 6.36 -5.97
C GLY A 96 1.16 5.13 -6.85
N GLY A 97 1.61 5.28 -8.08
CA GLY A 97 1.83 4.19 -9.00
C GLY A 97 3.05 3.31 -8.62
N HIS A 98 3.40 2.40 -9.50
CA HIS A 98 4.58 1.57 -9.31
C HIS A 98 5.85 2.44 -9.14
N ARG A 99 6.57 2.24 -8.02
CA ARG A 99 7.83 2.92 -7.68
C ARG A 99 7.73 4.40 -7.29
N THR A 100 6.55 4.98 -7.13
CA THR A 100 6.41 6.34 -6.62
C THR A 100 6.22 6.38 -5.10
N GLY A 101 5.47 5.44 -4.53
CA GLY A 101 5.27 5.33 -3.08
C GLY A 101 5.00 6.67 -2.40
N ARG A 102 5.70 6.93 -1.30
CA ARG A 102 5.61 8.17 -0.52
C ARG A 102 6.10 9.42 -1.27
N ASP A 103 6.90 9.26 -2.34
CA ASP A 103 7.35 10.39 -3.17
C ASP A 103 6.23 10.92 -4.08
N ALA A 104 5.06 10.26 -4.09
CA ALA A 104 3.89 10.76 -4.80
C ALA A 104 3.41 12.14 -4.29
N VAL A 105 3.80 12.57 -3.09
CA VAL A 105 3.55 13.94 -2.60
C VAL A 105 4.16 15.01 -3.51
N ASP A 106 5.29 14.73 -4.14
CA ASP A 106 5.99 15.69 -5.00
C ASP A 106 5.21 16.03 -6.28
N LEU A 107 4.19 15.21 -6.62
CA LEU A 107 3.31 15.49 -7.75
C LEU A 107 2.38 16.71 -7.51
N PHE A 108 2.22 17.11 -6.26
CA PHE A 108 1.30 18.18 -5.89
C PHE A 108 1.99 19.57 -5.79
N GLY A 109 3.34 19.62 -5.74
CA GLY A 109 4.07 20.87 -5.62
C GLY A 109 3.64 21.69 -4.40
N ASP A 110 2.89 22.79 -4.62
CA ASP A 110 2.22 23.51 -3.54
C ASP A 110 0.93 22.77 -3.16
N VAL A 111 0.84 22.36 -1.89
CA VAL A 111 -0.33 21.62 -1.39
C VAL A 111 -1.56 22.51 -1.17
N GLY A 112 -1.42 23.83 -1.23
CA GLY A 112 -2.52 24.79 -1.03
C GLY A 112 -3.15 24.66 0.36
N GLU A 113 -4.49 24.62 0.42
CA GLU A 113 -5.26 24.55 1.68
C GLU A 113 -5.59 23.13 2.09
N LYS A 114 -4.65 22.20 1.95
CA LYS A 114 -4.81 20.80 2.35
C LYS A 114 -3.48 20.21 2.83
N ALA A 115 -3.56 19.16 3.61
CA ALA A 115 -2.41 18.30 3.89
C ALA A 115 -2.37 17.15 2.88
N VAL A 116 -1.19 16.76 2.43
CA VAL A 116 -0.99 15.64 1.52
C VAL A 116 -0.12 14.59 2.19
N VAL A 117 -0.62 13.35 2.25
CA VAL A 117 0.06 12.21 2.86
C VAL A 117 0.16 11.10 1.83
N ALA A 118 1.37 10.71 1.45
CA ALA A 118 1.59 9.58 0.55
C ALA A 118 2.30 8.43 1.26
N LEU A 119 1.90 7.21 0.95
CA LEU A 119 2.39 5.99 1.58
C LEU A 119 3.24 5.16 0.62
N ASP A 120 4.26 4.52 1.18
CA ASP A 120 4.88 3.36 0.53
C ASP A 120 3.98 2.13 0.66
N TYR A 121 3.99 1.28 -0.36
CA TYR A 121 3.41 -0.06 -0.22
C TYR A 121 4.23 -0.85 0.82
N PRO A 122 3.61 -1.61 1.73
CA PRO A 122 4.31 -2.39 2.77
C PRO A 122 5.00 -3.62 2.15
N TYR A 123 6.06 -3.38 1.38
CA TYR A 123 6.79 -4.37 0.62
C TYR A 123 8.16 -4.64 1.22
N ASP A 124 8.36 -5.85 1.76
CA ASP A 124 9.60 -6.27 2.42
C ASP A 124 10.58 -6.99 1.47
N GLY A 125 10.36 -6.88 0.16
CA GLY A 125 11.19 -7.53 -0.83
C GLY A 125 12.32 -6.64 -1.36
N PRO A 126 13.21 -7.19 -2.20
CA PRO A 126 14.28 -6.42 -2.82
C PRO A 126 13.73 -5.41 -3.82
N GLU A 127 14.33 -4.22 -3.88
CA GLU A 127 13.95 -3.18 -4.85
C GLU A 127 14.10 -3.63 -6.31
N LYS A 128 15.07 -4.48 -6.59
CA LYS A 128 15.35 -5.00 -7.92
C LYS A 128 15.58 -6.51 -7.87
N ALA A 129 14.69 -7.28 -8.45
CA ALA A 129 14.89 -8.70 -8.65
C ALA A 129 15.74 -8.94 -9.91
N LYS A 130 16.84 -9.68 -9.74
CA LYS A 130 17.75 -10.05 -10.85
C LYS A 130 17.54 -11.53 -11.21
N GLY A 131 16.96 -11.76 -12.38
CA GLY A 131 16.75 -13.11 -12.91
C GLY A 131 15.43 -13.76 -12.47
N LEU A 132 15.06 -14.81 -13.21
CA LEU A 132 13.74 -15.46 -13.06
C LEU A 132 13.50 -16.02 -11.66
N PHE A 133 14.53 -16.59 -11.02
CA PHE A 133 14.38 -17.20 -9.70
C PHE A 133 14.09 -16.17 -8.62
N GLU A 134 14.75 -15.00 -8.64
CA GLU A 134 14.44 -13.90 -7.72
C GLU A 134 13.06 -13.36 -7.97
N ILE A 135 12.66 -13.16 -9.23
CA ILE A 135 11.29 -12.71 -9.57
C ILE A 135 10.26 -13.66 -8.97
N LEU A 136 10.43 -14.98 -9.11
CA LEU A 136 9.51 -15.95 -8.54
C LEU A 136 9.45 -15.87 -7.01
N ARG A 137 10.56 -15.59 -6.33
CA ARG A 137 10.60 -15.40 -4.87
C ARG A 137 9.93 -14.10 -4.42
N THR A 138 9.88 -13.07 -5.26
CA THR A 138 9.24 -11.79 -4.91
C THR A 138 7.72 -11.81 -5.08
N ILE A 139 7.16 -12.74 -5.83
CA ILE A 139 5.71 -12.84 -6.05
C ILE A 139 4.92 -12.95 -4.73
N PRO A 140 5.25 -13.84 -3.79
CA PRO A 140 4.55 -13.89 -2.50
C PRO A 140 4.67 -12.60 -1.69
N LEU A 141 5.84 -11.95 -1.71
CA LEU A 141 6.08 -10.69 -1.01
C LEU A 141 5.26 -9.54 -1.62
N ALA A 142 5.24 -9.43 -2.94
CA ALA A 142 4.42 -8.43 -3.63
C ALA A 142 2.92 -8.66 -3.37
N ARG A 143 2.49 -9.93 -3.38
CA ARG A 143 1.11 -10.28 -3.04
C ARG A 143 0.77 -9.88 -1.60
N GLN A 144 1.68 -10.15 -0.66
CA GLN A 144 1.49 -9.76 0.73
C GLN A 144 1.38 -8.24 0.87
N ALA A 145 2.27 -7.50 0.22
CA ALA A 145 2.23 -6.04 0.20
C ALA A 145 0.88 -5.50 -0.32
N PHE A 146 0.33 -6.11 -1.35
CA PHE A 146 -0.96 -5.71 -1.90
C PHE A 146 -2.12 -5.95 -0.92
N ILE A 147 -2.11 -7.10 -0.22
CA ILE A 147 -3.13 -7.41 0.77
C ILE A 147 -2.99 -6.54 2.02
N ASP A 148 -1.76 -6.15 2.38
CA ASP A 148 -1.45 -5.32 3.54
C ASP A 148 -1.66 -3.81 3.27
N THR A 149 -1.82 -3.40 2.01
CA THR A 149 -2.00 -1.98 1.67
C THR A 149 -3.26 -1.35 2.28
N PRO A 150 -4.47 -1.93 2.23
CA PRO A 150 -5.63 -1.34 2.89
C PRO A 150 -5.46 -1.19 4.42
N PRO A 151 -5.01 -2.20 5.19
CA PRO A 151 -4.72 -2.00 6.62
C PRO A 151 -3.59 -1.00 6.87
N ALA A 152 -2.61 -0.85 5.96
CA ALA A 152 -1.59 0.18 6.05
C ALA A 152 -2.17 1.60 5.90
N VAL A 153 -3.14 1.77 5.01
CA VAL A 153 -3.88 3.04 4.89
C VAL A 153 -4.65 3.33 6.18
N SER A 154 -5.35 2.37 6.77
CA SER A 154 -6.06 2.56 8.03
C SER A 154 -5.12 2.93 9.17
N LEU A 155 -3.92 2.32 9.25
CA LEU A 155 -2.91 2.70 10.23
C LEU A 155 -2.40 4.15 10.02
N ALA A 156 -2.30 4.59 8.77
CA ALA A 156 -1.98 5.98 8.47
C ALA A 156 -3.14 6.93 8.87
N VAL A 157 -4.39 6.51 8.72
CA VAL A 157 -5.57 7.26 9.19
C VAL A 157 -5.59 7.37 10.72
N ASP A 158 -5.17 6.33 11.46
CA ASP A 158 -5.01 6.40 12.93
C ASP A 158 -4.01 7.50 13.29
N TRP A 159 -2.83 7.49 12.66
CA TRP A 159 -1.81 8.51 12.89
C TRP A 159 -2.27 9.92 12.51
N ILE A 160 -3.00 10.05 11.39
CA ILE A 160 -3.58 11.34 10.95
C ILE A 160 -4.58 11.85 12.00
N GLY A 161 -5.37 10.96 12.60
CA GLY A 161 -6.34 11.29 13.63
C GLY A 161 -5.75 11.90 14.90
N ASP A 162 -4.48 11.61 15.17
CA ASP A 162 -3.73 12.15 16.31
C ASP A 162 -3.00 13.49 16.00
N GLN A 163 -3.16 14.04 14.79
CA GLN A 163 -2.49 15.26 14.39
C GLN A 163 -3.38 16.49 14.53
N ASP A 164 -2.91 17.52 15.23
CA ASP A 164 -3.63 18.78 15.44
C ASP A 164 -3.93 19.54 14.13
N TRP A 165 -3.13 19.29 13.07
CA TRP A 165 -3.30 19.92 11.76
C TRP A 165 -4.34 19.23 10.86
N ALA A 166 -4.86 18.07 11.23
CA ALA A 166 -5.74 17.27 10.38
C ALA A 166 -7.22 17.50 10.65
N ASP A 167 -7.98 17.81 9.61
CA ASP A 167 -9.44 17.72 9.64
C ASP A 167 -9.87 16.27 9.40
N THR A 168 -10.18 15.57 10.48
CA THR A 168 -10.54 14.15 10.44
C THR A 168 -11.88 13.85 9.79
N GLU A 169 -12.74 14.86 9.58
CA GLU A 169 -14.00 14.71 8.86
C GLU A 169 -13.81 14.82 7.34
N GLN A 170 -12.65 15.31 6.89
CA GLN A 170 -12.34 15.56 5.50
C GLN A 170 -11.08 14.80 5.03
N ILE A 171 -11.09 13.48 5.19
CA ILE A 171 -10.03 12.59 4.69
C ILE A 171 -10.46 11.98 3.35
N VAL A 172 -9.73 12.28 2.28
CA VAL A 172 -9.97 11.74 0.94
C VAL A 172 -8.76 10.94 0.50
N ILE A 173 -8.98 9.84 -0.22
CA ILE A 173 -7.89 9.04 -0.79
C ILE A 173 -7.88 9.08 -2.31
N VAL A 174 -6.70 9.23 -2.89
CA VAL A 174 -6.47 9.21 -4.35
C VAL A 174 -5.54 8.08 -4.71
N GLY A 175 -5.94 7.30 -5.70
CA GLY A 175 -5.11 6.26 -6.27
C GLY A 175 -4.64 6.62 -7.67
N ALA A 176 -3.34 6.47 -7.95
CA ALA A 176 -2.78 6.61 -9.29
C ALA A 176 -2.31 5.25 -9.82
N SER A 177 -2.75 4.85 -11.04
CA SER A 177 -2.32 3.61 -11.67
C SER A 177 -2.51 2.38 -10.75
N LEU A 178 -1.44 1.80 -10.23
CA LEU A 178 -1.47 0.69 -9.28
C LEU A 178 -2.23 1.04 -7.99
N GLY A 179 -2.23 2.30 -7.57
CA GLY A 179 -2.90 2.77 -6.36
C GLY A 179 -4.43 2.74 -6.42
N VAL A 180 -5.01 2.81 -7.62
CA VAL A 180 -6.48 2.92 -7.79
C VAL A 180 -7.28 1.82 -7.09
N PRO A 181 -7.03 0.51 -7.31
CA PRO A 181 -7.79 -0.53 -6.64
C PRO A 181 -7.61 -0.55 -5.12
N PHE A 182 -6.43 -0.16 -4.63
CA PHE A 182 -6.17 -0.13 -3.19
C PHE A 182 -6.81 1.08 -2.51
N ALA A 183 -6.83 2.24 -3.17
CA ALA A 183 -7.55 3.41 -2.69
C ALA A 183 -9.05 3.13 -2.57
N ALA A 184 -9.64 2.53 -3.60
CA ALA A 184 -11.05 2.13 -3.57
C ALA A 184 -11.35 1.11 -2.46
N LEU A 185 -10.46 0.12 -2.27
CA LEU A 185 -10.64 -0.90 -1.23
C LEU A 185 -10.46 -0.32 0.17
N ALA A 186 -9.49 0.56 0.38
CA ALA A 186 -9.27 1.23 1.66
C ALA A 186 -10.49 2.09 2.04
N ALA A 187 -10.98 2.93 1.12
CA ALA A 187 -12.16 3.75 1.36
C ALA A 187 -13.44 2.93 1.60
N ALA A 188 -13.59 1.78 0.95
CA ALA A 188 -14.71 0.87 1.21
C ALA A 188 -14.67 0.21 2.59
N ARG A 189 -13.51 0.18 3.24
CA ARG A 189 -13.27 -0.52 4.51
C ARG A 189 -13.15 0.41 5.70
N ASP A 190 -12.58 1.57 5.51
CA ASP A 190 -12.38 2.56 6.55
C ASP A 190 -13.36 3.74 6.37
N GLN A 191 -14.38 3.77 7.22
CA GLN A 191 -15.45 4.78 7.14
C GLN A 191 -14.98 6.20 7.46
N ARG A 192 -13.78 6.37 8.00
CA ARG A 192 -13.16 7.68 8.24
C ARG A 192 -12.71 8.33 6.94
N ILE A 193 -12.54 7.54 5.87
CA ILE A 193 -12.23 8.04 4.53
C ILE A 193 -13.53 8.47 3.86
N SER A 194 -13.73 9.78 3.73
CA SER A 194 -14.97 10.39 3.23
C SER A 194 -15.14 10.28 1.72
N GLY A 195 -14.08 9.98 0.95
CA GLY A 195 -14.14 9.85 -0.50
C GLY A 195 -12.89 9.20 -1.10
N ALA A 196 -13.06 8.62 -2.31
CA ALA A 196 -11.97 8.04 -3.11
C ALA A 196 -12.04 8.53 -4.56
N MET A 197 -10.85 8.81 -5.15
CA MET A 197 -10.68 9.25 -6.55
C MET A 197 -9.62 8.42 -7.28
#